data_091df303867edfc5874130eb35755320
#
_entry.id   091df303867edfc5874130eb35755320
#
_cell.length_a   1.000
_cell.length_b   1.000
_cell.length_c   1.000
_cell.angle_alpha   90.00
_cell.angle_beta   90.00
_cell.angle_gamma   90.00
#
_symmetry.space_group_name_H-M   'P 1'
#
loop_
_entity.id
_entity.type
_entity.pdbx_description
1 polymer ?
#
loop_
_entity_poly.entity_id
_entity_poly.type
_entity_poly.pdbx_seq_one_letter_code
_entity_poly.pdbx_strand_id
1 'polypeptide(L)'
;MEPRIDVAKVDPKAYQAMLGLEHYVRQSGLEPSLLNLVKLRASQINGCAYCIDMHTKDARAEGESEHRLYGLDAWEESPFYSDRERAALAWTEAVTLVSERHVPEDVFERAKKQFSEAELVALSMAIVAINGWNRLAIAFRAVAGVYQPPKHAAPAHAVRSV
;
A
#
# COMPACT_ATOMS: atom_id res chain seq x y z
N MET A 1 17.50 1.90 -16.55
CA MET A 1 18.04 0.87 -15.60
C MET A 1 17.57 -0.49 -16.13
N GLU A 2 18.47 -1.45 -16.32
CA GLU A 2 18.10 -2.79 -16.79
C GLU A 2 17.60 -3.66 -15.63
N PRO A 3 16.52 -4.44 -15.82
CA PRO A 3 16.08 -5.42 -14.84
C PRO A 3 17.14 -6.52 -14.67
N ARG A 4 17.26 -7.07 -13.45
CA ARG A 4 18.21 -8.17 -13.17
C ARG A 4 17.57 -9.54 -13.38
N ILE A 5 16.39 -9.74 -12.81
CA ILE A 5 15.66 -11.02 -12.82
C ILE A 5 14.16 -10.72 -12.92
N ASP A 6 13.47 -11.45 -13.78
CA ASP A 6 12.00 -11.51 -13.82
C ASP A 6 11.54 -12.67 -12.94
N VAL A 7 11.10 -12.34 -11.73
CA VAL A 7 10.70 -13.33 -10.71
C VAL A 7 9.59 -14.25 -11.24
N ALA A 8 8.61 -13.68 -11.95
CA ALA A 8 7.46 -14.44 -12.44
C ALA A 8 7.87 -15.49 -13.50
N LYS A 9 8.93 -15.20 -14.29
CA LYS A 9 9.46 -16.15 -15.28
C LYS A 9 10.41 -17.18 -14.68
N VAL A 10 11.25 -16.75 -13.72
CA VAL A 10 12.30 -17.62 -13.16
C VAL A 10 11.73 -18.57 -12.11
N ASP A 11 10.87 -18.07 -11.24
CA ASP A 11 10.18 -18.89 -10.24
C ASP A 11 8.69 -18.49 -10.12
N PRO A 12 7.84 -19.06 -11.01
CA PRO A 12 6.41 -18.81 -10.98
C PRO A 12 5.74 -19.20 -9.64
N LYS A 13 6.30 -20.19 -8.92
CA LYS A 13 5.73 -20.65 -7.63
C LYS A 13 5.98 -19.62 -6.54
N ALA A 14 7.19 -19.05 -6.46
CA ALA A 14 7.49 -17.96 -5.54
C ALA A 14 6.62 -16.73 -5.83
N TYR A 15 6.43 -16.39 -7.11
CA TYR A 15 5.55 -15.29 -7.51
C TYR A 15 4.09 -15.55 -7.11
N GLN A 16 3.58 -16.78 -7.30
CA GLN A 16 2.23 -17.18 -6.91
C GLN A 16 2.02 -17.14 -5.38
N ALA A 17 3.03 -17.49 -4.58
CA ALA A 17 2.95 -17.37 -3.12
C ALA A 17 2.72 -15.91 -2.69
N MET A 18 3.42 -14.97 -3.30
CA MET A 18 3.21 -13.54 -3.06
C MET A 18 1.83 -13.06 -3.54
N LEU A 19 1.34 -13.54 -4.69
CA LEU A 19 -0.02 -13.25 -5.16
C LEU A 19 -1.08 -13.83 -4.24
N GLY A 20 -0.84 -14.98 -3.62
CA GLY A 20 -1.72 -15.56 -2.59
C GLY A 20 -1.88 -14.63 -1.38
N LEU A 21 -0.80 -14.00 -0.94
CA LEU A 21 -0.83 -13.00 0.13
C LEU A 21 -1.60 -11.74 -0.29
N GLU A 22 -1.40 -11.25 -1.51
CA GLU A 22 -2.19 -10.13 -2.06
C GLU A 22 -3.68 -10.47 -2.16
N HIS A 23 -4.01 -11.69 -2.53
CA HIS A 23 -5.41 -12.16 -2.60
C HIS A 23 -6.06 -12.13 -1.21
N TYR A 24 -5.38 -12.64 -0.18
CA TYR A 24 -5.84 -12.53 1.21
C TYR A 24 -6.10 -11.07 1.61
N VAL A 25 -5.13 -10.18 1.35
CA VAL A 25 -5.25 -8.75 1.68
C VAL A 25 -6.45 -8.10 1.02
N ARG A 26 -6.69 -8.38 -0.26
CA ARG A 26 -7.86 -7.84 -1.00
C ARG A 26 -9.19 -8.31 -0.45
N GLN A 27 -9.24 -9.49 0.16
CA GLN A 27 -10.46 -10.08 0.74
C GLN A 27 -10.61 -9.81 2.24
N SER A 28 -9.69 -9.08 2.84
CA SER A 28 -9.64 -8.85 4.29
C SER A 28 -10.77 -7.99 4.84
N GLY A 29 -11.50 -7.27 3.97
CA GLY A 29 -12.55 -6.33 4.37
C GLY A 29 -12.05 -4.92 4.67
N LEU A 30 -10.72 -4.67 4.63
CA LEU A 30 -10.18 -3.31 4.73
C LEU A 30 -10.50 -2.51 3.47
N GLU A 31 -10.72 -1.21 3.64
CA GLU A 31 -11.05 -0.28 2.56
C GLU A 31 -9.94 -0.25 1.49
N PRO A 32 -10.27 -0.39 0.19
CA PRO A 32 -9.26 -0.34 -0.86
C PRO A 32 -8.45 0.96 -0.85
N SER A 33 -9.09 2.10 -0.59
CA SER A 33 -8.42 3.40 -0.47
C SER A 33 -7.38 3.41 0.66
N LEU A 34 -7.70 2.82 1.82
CA LEU A 34 -6.78 2.67 2.94
C LEU A 34 -5.59 1.78 2.56
N LEU A 35 -5.84 0.65 1.92
CA LEU A 35 -4.79 -0.27 1.46
C LEU A 35 -3.83 0.40 0.47
N ASN A 36 -4.34 1.25 -0.42
CA ASN A 36 -3.51 2.03 -1.35
C ASN A 36 -2.58 2.99 -0.62
N LEU A 37 -3.08 3.74 0.37
CA LEU A 37 -2.25 4.66 1.17
C LEU A 37 -1.16 3.90 1.95
N VAL A 38 -1.52 2.79 2.58
CA VAL A 38 -0.60 1.91 3.34
C VAL A 38 0.52 1.37 2.44
N LYS A 39 0.16 0.82 1.28
CA LYS A 39 1.12 0.27 0.32
C LYS A 39 2.02 1.36 -0.27
N LEU A 40 1.46 2.52 -0.59
CA LEU A 40 2.22 3.65 -1.08
C LEU A 40 3.20 4.16 0.00
N ARG A 41 2.74 4.33 1.25
CA ARG A 41 3.61 4.81 2.34
C ARG A 41 4.77 3.85 2.62
N ALA A 42 4.52 2.55 2.75
CA ALA A 42 5.57 1.56 2.91
C ALA A 42 6.58 1.59 1.74
N SER A 43 6.09 1.81 0.52
CA SER A 43 6.94 1.91 -0.67
C SER A 43 7.79 3.18 -0.69
N GLN A 44 7.29 4.31 -0.16
CA GLN A 44 8.06 5.54 0.05
C GLN A 44 9.20 5.31 1.06
N ILE A 45 8.90 4.71 2.20
CA ILE A 45 9.89 4.39 3.25
C ILE A 45 11.01 3.50 2.70
N ASN A 46 10.64 2.46 1.94
CA ASN A 46 11.61 1.54 1.34
C ASN A 46 12.33 2.10 0.09
N GLY A 47 11.87 3.21 -0.47
CA GLY A 47 12.44 3.78 -1.70
C GLY A 47 12.19 2.94 -2.96
N CYS A 48 11.05 2.21 -3.04
CA CYS A 48 10.73 1.37 -4.18
C CYS A 48 10.08 2.17 -5.31
N ALA A 49 10.87 2.65 -6.27
CA ALA A 49 10.37 3.47 -7.38
C ALA A 49 9.25 2.80 -8.19
N TYR A 50 9.38 1.49 -8.50
CA TYR A 50 8.34 0.73 -9.20
C TYR A 50 7.03 0.67 -8.42
N CYS A 51 7.13 0.41 -7.10
CA CYS A 51 5.95 0.25 -6.26
C CYS A 51 5.27 1.61 -6.01
N ILE A 52 6.04 2.69 -5.86
CA ILE A 52 5.51 4.05 -5.76
C ILE A 52 4.73 4.40 -7.05
N ASP A 53 5.33 4.20 -8.21
CA ASP A 53 4.68 4.45 -9.51
C ASP A 53 3.38 3.65 -9.65
N MET A 54 3.42 2.35 -9.34
CA MET A 54 2.28 1.46 -9.45
C MET A 54 1.14 1.87 -8.51
N HIS A 55 1.41 1.98 -7.21
CA HIS A 55 0.36 2.26 -6.23
C HIS A 55 -0.19 3.69 -6.32
N THR A 56 0.61 4.65 -6.78
CA THR A 56 0.11 6.00 -7.10
C THR A 56 -0.87 5.95 -8.26
N LYS A 57 -0.58 5.19 -9.32
CA LYS A 57 -1.48 5.03 -10.46
C LYS A 57 -2.77 4.30 -10.09
N ASP A 58 -2.67 3.23 -9.29
CA ASP A 58 -3.84 2.48 -8.81
C ASP A 58 -4.74 3.38 -7.95
N ALA A 59 -4.18 4.08 -6.97
CA ALA A 59 -4.93 5.01 -6.12
C ALA A 59 -5.63 6.11 -6.94
N ARG A 60 -4.94 6.67 -7.96
CA ARG A 60 -5.53 7.65 -8.88
C ARG A 60 -6.67 7.06 -9.69
N ALA A 61 -6.52 5.85 -10.19
CA ALA A 61 -7.57 5.15 -10.96
C ALA A 61 -8.81 4.85 -10.10
N GLU A 62 -8.65 4.71 -8.79
CA GLU A 62 -9.72 4.53 -7.81
C GLU A 62 -10.28 5.85 -7.26
N GLY A 63 -9.81 7.00 -7.74
CA GLY A 63 -10.35 8.32 -7.41
C GLY A 63 -9.64 9.08 -6.30
N GLU A 64 -8.47 8.59 -5.85
CA GLU A 64 -7.66 9.33 -4.86
C GLU A 64 -7.14 10.65 -5.45
N SER A 65 -7.12 11.69 -4.62
CA SER A 65 -6.70 13.03 -5.04
C SER A 65 -5.18 13.19 -5.07
N GLU A 66 -4.71 14.01 -6.01
CA GLU A 66 -3.27 14.25 -6.18
C GLU A 66 -2.62 14.85 -4.94
N HIS A 67 -3.26 15.84 -4.33
CA HIS A 67 -2.67 16.51 -3.16
C HIS A 67 -2.55 15.56 -1.94
N ARG A 68 -3.44 14.58 -1.78
CA ARG A 68 -3.28 13.55 -0.75
C ARG A 68 -2.12 12.63 -1.06
N LEU A 69 -1.94 12.26 -2.33
CA LEU A 69 -0.80 11.43 -2.74
C LEU A 69 0.53 12.16 -2.63
N TYR A 70 0.57 13.46 -3.02
CA TYR A 70 1.79 14.27 -2.90
C TYR A 70 2.18 14.55 -1.45
N GLY A 71 1.20 14.74 -0.57
CA GLY A 71 1.40 15.01 0.85
C GLY A 71 1.58 13.77 1.73
N LEU A 72 1.54 12.54 1.16
CA LEU A 72 1.54 11.32 1.97
C LEU A 72 2.83 11.12 2.78
N ASP A 73 3.94 11.61 2.30
CA ASP A 73 5.21 11.54 3.03
C ASP A 73 5.22 12.41 4.30
N ALA A 74 4.42 13.48 4.29
CA ALA A 74 4.22 14.40 5.41
C ALA A 74 2.81 14.28 6.03
N TRP A 75 2.25 13.09 6.06
CA TRP A 75 0.87 12.83 6.50
C TRP A 75 0.58 13.33 7.91
N GLU A 76 1.56 13.33 8.81
CA GLU A 76 1.40 13.79 10.19
C GLU A 76 1.01 15.27 10.31
N GLU A 77 1.56 16.11 9.44
CA GLU A 77 1.26 17.55 9.42
C GLU A 77 0.09 17.89 8.50
N SER A 78 -0.31 16.95 7.63
CA SER A 78 -1.36 17.18 6.64
C SER A 78 -2.76 17.08 7.25
N PRO A 79 -3.71 17.98 6.93
CA PRO A 79 -5.09 17.91 7.41
C PRO A 79 -5.97 16.92 6.62
N PHE A 80 -5.43 16.22 5.61
CA PHE A 80 -6.21 15.48 4.62
C PHE A 80 -6.54 14.04 5.01
N TYR A 81 -6.01 13.53 6.11
CA TYR A 81 -6.18 12.13 6.53
C TYR A 81 -7.05 12.03 7.78
N SER A 82 -7.99 11.09 7.75
CA SER A 82 -8.84 10.75 8.89
C SER A 82 -8.03 10.11 10.03
N ASP A 83 -8.61 10.04 11.23
CA ASP A 83 -7.96 9.39 12.38
C ASP A 83 -7.65 7.92 12.12
N ARG A 84 -8.52 7.21 11.36
CA ARG A 84 -8.32 5.83 10.95
C ARG A 84 -7.14 5.69 9.98
N GLU A 85 -7.05 6.56 8.98
CA GLU A 85 -5.92 6.58 8.05
C GLU A 85 -4.62 6.95 8.74
N ARG A 86 -4.64 7.94 9.63
CA ARG A 86 -3.47 8.32 10.44
C ARG A 86 -2.98 7.18 11.34
N ALA A 87 -3.90 6.41 11.92
CA ALA A 87 -3.53 5.24 12.72
C ALA A 87 -2.91 4.14 11.85
N ALA A 88 -3.46 3.90 10.64
CA ALA A 88 -2.90 2.95 9.69
C ALA A 88 -1.51 3.37 9.19
N LEU A 89 -1.30 4.66 8.91
CA LEU A 89 -0.01 5.19 8.45
C LEU A 89 1.06 5.09 9.54
N ALA A 90 0.74 5.45 10.79
CA ALA A 90 1.63 5.26 11.94
C ALA A 90 1.99 3.77 12.13
N TRP A 91 1.00 2.88 12.03
CA TRP A 91 1.21 1.43 12.09
C TRP A 91 2.10 0.94 10.95
N THR A 92 1.89 1.46 9.74
CA THR A 92 2.69 1.13 8.55
C THR A 92 4.14 1.50 8.74
N GLU A 93 4.44 2.68 9.27
CA GLU A 93 5.82 3.11 9.54
C GLU A 93 6.48 2.24 10.59
N ALA A 94 5.81 2.00 11.73
CA ALA A 94 6.35 1.20 12.81
C ALA A 94 6.66 -0.24 12.36
N VAL A 95 5.74 -0.89 11.63
CA VAL A 95 5.94 -2.27 11.14
C VAL A 95 6.96 -2.33 9.99
N THR A 96 7.01 -1.32 9.12
CA THR A 96 8.00 -1.27 8.03
C THR A 96 9.43 -1.07 8.57
N LEU A 97 9.59 -0.23 9.59
CA LEU A 97 10.85 0.09 10.25
C LEU A 97 11.06 -0.70 11.54
N VAL A 98 10.48 -1.90 11.63
CA VAL A 98 10.49 -2.71 12.86
C VAL A 98 11.88 -2.99 13.42
N SER A 99 12.90 -3.03 12.57
CA SER A 99 14.30 -3.23 12.98
C SER A 99 14.92 -2.02 13.69
N GLU A 100 14.32 -0.83 13.56
CA GLU A 100 14.88 0.40 14.14
C GLU A 100 14.36 0.65 15.58
N ARG A 101 13.05 0.49 15.79
CA ARG A 101 12.41 0.86 17.06
C ARG A 101 11.38 -0.14 17.56
N HIS A 102 11.23 -1.29 16.93
CA HIS A 102 10.07 -2.18 17.12
C HIS A 102 8.75 -1.43 16.89
N VAL A 103 7.66 -1.85 17.52
CA VAL A 103 6.38 -1.16 17.49
C VAL A 103 6.17 -0.49 18.85
N PRO A 104 6.20 0.85 18.95
CA PRO A 104 5.93 1.57 20.19
C PRO A 104 4.50 1.32 20.70
N GLU A 105 4.32 1.29 22.02
CA GLU A 105 3.04 1.02 22.65
C GLU A 105 1.97 2.05 22.28
N ASP A 106 2.33 3.32 22.19
CA ASP A 106 1.42 4.40 21.79
C ASP A 106 0.89 4.24 20.37
N VAL A 107 1.71 3.72 19.44
CA VAL A 107 1.30 3.39 18.07
C VAL A 107 0.32 2.22 18.09
N PHE A 108 0.56 1.19 18.88
CA PHE A 108 -0.34 0.05 19.04
C PHE A 108 -1.69 0.49 19.63
N GLU A 109 -1.69 1.26 20.71
CA GLU A 109 -2.91 1.76 21.35
C GLU A 109 -3.70 2.71 20.42
N ARG A 110 -3.01 3.51 19.61
CA ARG A 110 -3.64 4.32 18.56
C ARG A 110 -4.33 3.46 17.52
N ALA A 111 -3.67 2.39 17.04
CA ALA A 111 -4.23 1.48 16.07
C ALA A 111 -5.46 0.73 16.62
N LYS A 112 -5.41 0.23 17.87
CA LYS A 112 -6.54 -0.45 18.54
C LYS A 112 -7.79 0.41 18.67
N LYS A 113 -7.67 1.73 18.74
CA LYS A 113 -8.82 2.63 18.78
C LYS A 113 -9.57 2.71 17.46
N GLN A 114 -8.93 2.38 16.35
CA GLN A 114 -9.45 2.53 14.99
C GLN A 114 -9.73 1.21 14.29
N PHE A 115 -9.12 0.11 14.75
CA PHE A 115 -9.18 -1.20 14.13
C PHE A 115 -9.52 -2.27 15.16
N SER A 116 -10.39 -3.20 14.79
CA SER A 116 -10.55 -4.46 15.54
C SER A 116 -9.27 -5.30 15.45
N GLU A 117 -9.14 -6.30 16.31
CA GLU A 117 -7.99 -7.21 16.28
C GLU A 117 -7.83 -7.90 14.92
N ALA A 118 -8.93 -8.32 14.30
CA ALA A 118 -8.92 -8.94 12.98
C ALA A 118 -8.48 -7.97 11.89
N GLU A 119 -8.97 -6.73 11.90
CA GLU A 119 -8.53 -5.68 10.96
C GLU A 119 -7.06 -5.32 11.17
N LEU A 120 -6.58 -5.27 12.41
CA LEU A 120 -5.19 -4.95 12.71
C LEU A 120 -4.24 -6.06 12.23
N VAL A 121 -4.65 -7.32 12.36
CA VAL A 121 -3.92 -8.45 11.75
C VAL A 121 -3.91 -8.32 10.23
N ALA A 122 -5.06 -8.03 9.60
CA ALA A 122 -5.16 -7.86 8.15
C ALA A 122 -4.31 -6.68 7.64
N LEU A 123 -4.31 -5.56 8.36
CA LEU A 123 -3.47 -4.40 8.09
C LEU A 123 -1.98 -4.77 8.18
N SER A 124 -1.59 -5.52 9.20
CA SER A 124 -0.22 -6.00 9.34
C SER A 124 0.18 -6.93 8.20
N MET A 125 -0.72 -7.82 7.76
CA MET A 125 -0.47 -8.67 6.59
C MET A 125 -0.37 -7.88 5.29
N ALA A 126 -1.11 -6.79 5.13
CA ALA A 126 -0.96 -5.87 3.99
C ALA A 126 0.43 -5.21 3.97
N ILE A 127 0.92 -4.80 5.15
CA ILE A 127 2.26 -4.22 5.30
C ILE A 127 3.35 -5.27 5.02
N VAL A 128 3.19 -6.50 5.49
CA VAL A 128 4.10 -7.62 5.18
C VAL A 128 4.15 -7.89 3.68
N ALA A 129 2.99 -7.92 3.02
CA ALA A 129 2.88 -8.13 1.58
C ALA A 129 3.64 -7.06 0.79
N ILE A 130 3.36 -5.78 1.06
CA ILE A 130 4.02 -4.69 0.33
C ILE A 130 5.52 -4.63 0.63
N ASN A 131 5.95 -4.88 1.86
CA ASN A 131 7.37 -4.97 2.21
C ASN A 131 8.06 -6.13 1.48
N GLY A 132 7.39 -7.26 1.30
CA GLY A 132 7.87 -8.38 0.48
C GLY A 132 8.05 -7.96 -0.98
N TRP A 133 7.03 -7.36 -1.58
CA TRP A 133 7.09 -6.84 -2.95
C TRP A 133 8.17 -5.78 -3.15
N ASN A 134 8.31 -4.84 -2.21
CA ASN A 134 9.37 -3.82 -2.28
C ASN A 134 10.76 -4.46 -2.34
N ARG A 135 11.02 -5.50 -1.53
CA ARG A 135 12.30 -6.21 -1.50
C ARG A 135 12.59 -6.92 -2.83
N LEU A 136 11.60 -7.60 -3.38
CA LEU A 136 11.75 -8.25 -4.69
C LEU A 136 11.97 -7.22 -5.80
N ALA A 137 11.15 -6.16 -5.84
CA ALA A 137 11.24 -5.12 -6.86
C ALA A 137 12.58 -4.37 -6.82
N ILE A 138 13.07 -4.01 -5.63
CA ILE A 138 14.34 -3.31 -5.45
C ILE A 138 15.51 -4.25 -5.80
N ALA A 139 15.53 -5.48 -5.23
CA ALA A 139 16.62 -6.43 -5.43
C ALA A 139 16.79 -6.79 -6.91
N PHE A 140 15.69 -6.98 -7.63
CA PHE A 140 15.70 -7.41 -9.03
C PHE A 140 15.49 -6.28 -10.03
N ARG A 141 15.46 -5.03 -9.56
CA ARG A 141 15.38 -3.81 -10.38
C ARG A 141 14.15 -3.77 -11.30
N ALA A 142 12.95 -3.93 -10.73
CA ALA A 142 11.72 -3.69 -11.47
C ALA A 142 11.70 -2.26 -12.02
N VAL A 143 11.30 -2.11 -13.29
CA VAL A 143 11.37 -0.83 -14.01
C VAL A 143 10.10 -0.02 -13.74
N ALA A 144 10.24 1.16 -13.13
CA ALA A 144 9.15 2.10 -12.94
C ALA A 144 8.69 2.72 -14.29
N GLY A 145 7.45 3.19 -14.36
CA GLY A 145 6.89 3.89 -15.52
C GLY A 145 6.16 2.99 -16.53
N VAL A 146 6.38 1.67 -16.49
CA VAL A 146 5.78 0.73 -17.47
C VAL A 146 4.40 0.20 -17.04
N TYR A 147 4.10 0.24 -15.75
CA TYR A 147 2.83 -0.24 -15.22
C TYR A 147 1.65 0.64 -15.69
N GLN A 148 0.54 0.00 -16.01
CA GLN A 148 -0.75 0.65 -16.27
C GLN A 148 -1.81 0.00 -15.37
N PRO A 149 -2.61 0.77 -14.64
CA PRO A 149 -3.70 0.21 -13.85
C PRO A 149 -4.73 -0.46 -14.75
N PRO A 150 -5.42 -1.51 -14.27
CA PRO A 150 -6.55 -2.08 -14.98
C PRO A 150 -7.58 -1.00 -15.32
N LYS A 151 -8.12 -1.01 -16.53
CA LYS A 151 -9.22 -0.12 -16.89
C LYS A 151 -10.44 -0.53 -16.08
N HIS A 152 -10.72 0.15 -14.98
CA HIS A 152 -12.01 0.04 -14.32
C HIS A 152 -13.08 0.60 -15.27
N ALA A 153 -14.17 -0.13 -15.46
CA ALA A 153 -15.36 0.44 -16.10
C ALA A 153 -15.74 1.66 -15.27
N ALA A 154 -15.79 2.83 -15.92
CA ALA A 154 -16.16 4.07 -15.25
C ALA A 154 -17.48 3.86 -14.48
N PRO A 155 -17.60 4.31 -13.21
CA PRO A 155 -18.87 4.27 -12.52
C PRO A 155 -19.87 5.03 -13.40
N ALA A 156 -21.02 4.40 -13.71
CA ALA A 156 -22.10 5.04 -14.43
C ALA A 156 -22.50 6.29 -13.65
N HIS A 157 -22.10 7.46 -14.12
CA HIS A 157 -22.55 8.73 -13.59
C HIS A 157 -24.07 8.72 -13.68
N ALA A 158 -24.74 8.62 -12.54
CA ALA A 158 -26.15 8.89 -12.44
C ALA A 158 -26.36 10.34 -12.91
N VAL A 159 -26.85 10.50 -14.12
CA VAL A 159 -27.35 11.76 -14.64
C VAL A 159 -28.52 12.13 -13.72
N ARG A 160 -28.30 13.05 -12.78
CA ARG A 160 -29.39 13.72 -12.08
C ARG A 160 -30.05 14.65 -13.13
N SER A 161 -31.20 14.22 -13.61
CA SER A 161 -32.12 15.09 -14.34
C SER A 161 -32.52 16.23 -13.41
N VAL A 162 -32.46 17.43 -13.93
CA VAL A 162 -32.97 18.70 -13.37
C VAL A 162 -34.50 18.67 -13.36
#